data_895fddbf7a7080015c9858694dba160b
#
_entry.id   895fddbf7a7080015c9858694dba160b
#
_cell.length_a   1.000
_cell.length_b   1.000
_cell.length_c   1.000
_cell.angle_alpha   90.00
_cell.angle_beta   90.00
_cell.angle_gamma   90.00
#
_symmetry.space_group_name_H-M   'P 1'
#
loop_
_entity.id
_entity.type
_entity.pdbx_description
1 polymer ?
#
loop_
_entity_poly.entity_id
_entity_poly.type
_entity_poly.pdbx_seq_one_letter_code
_entity_poly.pdbx_strand_id
1 'polypeptide(L)'
;MTAAIGLYINLELPAPWHPATKPIPLIVYGASSAVGAFAIKLAVRSNIHPIIAVGGKGEAFVKSIIDESKGDVFVDYRGGADKLVESMKAGLKGAEVYHAYDAISEKGSFEACSKVLSEGGKITLVLPGSDYSAIPRTLNSSITYVGLVHDNKTMDNKTVNWKNQANGLDFGYVYFKLFGQGLKEGWLKPHPYEVVPGGLKGIPEALTNLREGKASAVKYVFKIEDTP
;
A
#
# COMPACT_ATOMS: atom_id res chain seq x y z
N MET A 1 4.44 2.53 -8.69
CA MET A 1 3.32 2.23 -9.59
C MET A 1 2.25 1.36 -8.90
N THR A 2 2.57 0.22 -8.29
CA THR A 2 1.59 -0.63 -7.55
C THR A 2 0.66 0.18 -6.62
N ALA A 3 1.24 1.08 -5.81
CA ALA A 3 0.44 1.95 -4.93
C ALA A 3 -0.59 2.81 -5.67
N ALA A 4 -0.21 3.39 -6.82
CA ALA A 4 -1.10 4.23 -7.60
C ALA A 4 -2.26 3.44 -8.23
N ILE A 5 -1.98 2.26 -8.79
CA ILE A 5 -3.02 1.38 -9.35
C ILE A 5 -4.04 1.03 -8.27
N GLY A 6 -3.59 0.59 -7.10
CA GLY A 6 -4.49 0.22 -6.01
C GLY A 6 -5.34 1.39 -5.52
N LEU A 7 -4.76 2.57 -5.34
CA LEU A 7 -5.50 3.73 -4.87
C LEU A 7 -6.49 4.26 -5.92
N TYR A 8 -6.05 4.44 -7.17
CA TYR A 8 -6.79 5.25 -8.13
C TYR A 8 -7.58 4.44 -9.16
N ILE A 9 -7.18 3.18 -9.43
CA ILE A 9 -7.98 2.28 -10.27
C ILE A 9 -8.87 1.40 -9.39
N ASN A 10 -8.30 0.68 -8.43
CA ASN A 10 -9.04 -0.34 -7.69
C ASN A 10 -9.94 0.25 -6.60
N LEU A 11 -9.42 1.18 -5.81
CA LEU A 11 -10.19 1.86 -4.76
C LEU A 11 -10.95 3.09 -5.28
N GLU A 12 -10.70 3.54 -6.51
CA GLU A 12 -11.35 4.68 -7.17
C GLU A 12 -11.28 5.97 -6.34
N LEU A 13 -10.17 6.14 -5.62
CA LEU A 13 -9.94 7.31 -4.78
C LEU A 13 -9.58 8.54 -5.62
N PRO A 14 -9.82 9.78 -5.11
CA PRO A 14 -9.45 11.03 -5.79
C PRO A 14 -7.98 11.07 -6.17
N ALA A 15 -7.69 11.47 -7.40
CA ALA A 15 -6.32 11.60 -7.91
C ALA A 15 -5.62 12.86 -7.35
N PRO A 16 -4.27 12.92 -7.37
CA PRO A 16 -3.51 14.07 -6.83
C PRO A 16 -3.81 15.42 -7.46
N TRP A 17 -4.32 15.45 -8.68
CA TRP A 17 -4.74 16.68 -9.40
C TRP A 17 -6.21 17.05 -9.18
N HIS A 18 -6.99 16.18 -8.52
CA HIS A 18 -8.34 16.42 -8.02
C HIS A 18 -8.44 15.87 -6.60
N PRO A 19 -7.74 16.51 -5.62
CA PRO A 19 -7.66 15.99 -4.26
C PRO A 19 -9.02 16.00 -3.57
N ALA A 20 -9.18 15.15 -2.55
CA ALA A 20 -10.39 15.06 -1.78
C ALA A 20 -10.72 16.40 -1.10
N THR A 21 -11.99 16.81 -1.16
CA THR A 21 -12.52 18.02 -0.51
C THR A 21 -13.28 17.71 0.79
N LYS A 22 -13.50 16.40 1.05
CA LYS A 22 -14.13 15.87 2.27
C LYS A 22 -13.26 14.76 2.84
N PRO A 23 -13.36 14.44 4.12
CA PRO A 23 -12.67 13.31 4.71
C PRO A 23 -13.02 12.00 4.00
N ILE A 24 -12.00 11.22 3.68
CA ILE A 24 -12.12 9.86 3.13
C ILE A 24 -11.22 8.95 3.97
N PRO A 25 -11.78 8.26 4.99
CA PRO A 25 -11.00 7.32 5.78
C PRO A 25 -10.41 6.20 4.92
N LEU A 26 -9.12 5.90 5.14
CA LEU A 26 -8.39 4.87 4.43
C LEU A 26 -7.58 4.01 5.39
N ILE A 27 -7.76 2.70 5.34
CA ILE A 27 -6.86 1.75 6.02
C ILE A 27 -5.70 1.42 5.06
N VAL A 28 -4.45 1.53 5.54
CA VAL A 28 -3.26 1.04 4.83
C VAL A 28 -2.56 0.02 5.71
N TYR A 29 -2.72 -1.27 5.38
CA TYR A 29 -2.04 -2.36 6.07
C TYR A 29 -0.67 -2.62 5.42
N GLY A 30 0.37 -2.84 6.25
CA GLY A 30 1.74 -2.92 5.78
C GLY A 30 2.34 -1.53 5.50
N ALA A 31 1.95 -0.53 6.28
CA ALA A 31 2.30 0.88 6.12
C ALA A 31 3.80 1.17 5.97
N SER A 32 4.66 0.36 6.60
CA SER A 32 6.13 0.48 6.50
C SER A 32 6.75 -0.31 5.34
N SER A 33 5.96 -1.10 4.60
CA SER A 33 6.44 -1.73 3.37
C SER A 33 6.64 -0.68 2.27
N ALA A 34 7.43 -0.99 1.24
CA ALA A 34 7.61 -0.05 0.14
C ALA A 34 6.27 0.31 -0.54
N VAL A 35 5.40 -0.68 -0.77
CA VAL A 35 4.08 -0.45 -1.40
C VAL A 35 3.18 0.37 -0.49
N GLY A 36 3.05 -0.01 0.80
CA GLY A 36 2.20 0.70 1.76
C GLY A 36 2.67 2.13 2.01
N ALA A 37 3.99 2.35 2.13
CA ALA A 37 4.54 3.69 2.29
C ALA A 37 4.27 4.61 1.09
N PHE A 38 4.36 4.09 -0.14
CA PHE A 38 3.98 4.86 -1.33
C PHE A 38 2.46 5.06 -1.43
N ALA A 39 1.65 4.10 -0.97
CA ALA A 39 0.21 4.30 -0.88
C ALA A 39 -0.13 5.46 0.07
N ILE A 40 0.50 5.52 1.25
CA ILE A 40 0.33 6.65 2.19
C ILE A 40 0.77 7.97 1.55
N LYS A 41 1.98 8.05 0.98
CA LYS A 41 2.49 9.29 0.36
C LYS A 41 1.57 9.83 -0.74
N LEU A 42 1.02 8.94 -1.56
CA LEU A 42 0.07 9.31 -2.61
C LEU A 42 -1.30 9.69 -2.04
N ALA A 43 -1.80 8.99 -1.03
CA ALA A 43 -3.05 9.32 -0.34
C ALA A 43 -2.96 10.71 0.30
N VAL A 44 -1.87 11.02 1.03
CA VAL A 44 -1.60 12.35 1.57
C VAL A 44 -1.58 13.41 0.46
N ARG A 45 -0.94 13.13 -0.67
CA ARG A 45 -0.92 14.04 -1.84
C ARG A 45 -2.30 14.27 -2.43
N SER A 46 -3.19 13.30 -2.33
CA SER A 46 -4.59 13.39 -2.75
C SER A 46 -5.53 13.90 -1.65
N ASN A 47 -5.00 14.38 -0.53
CA ASN A 47 -5.76 14.85 0.64
C ASN A 47 -6.75 13.81 1.19
N ILE A 48 -6.38 12.52 1.12
CA ILE A 48 -7.16 11.39 1.65
C ILE A 48 -6.78 11.19 3.10
N HIS A 49 -7.71 11.47 4.00
CA HIS A 49 -7.55 11.41 5.46
C HIS A 49 -8.92 11.10 6.12
N PRO A 50 -8.96 10.55 7.35
CA PRO A 50 -7.81 10.04 8.10
C PRO A 50 -7.25 8.74 7.53
N ILE A 51 -5.94 8.52 7.68
CA ILE A 51 -5.26 7.28 7.32
C ILE A 51 -5.04 6.45 8.59
N ILE A 52 -5.53 5.22 8.59
CA ILE A 52 -5.24 4.22 9.61
C ILE A 52 -4.06 3.38 9.10
N ALA A 53 -2.86 3.77 9.49
CA ALA A 53 -1.61 3.18 9.01
C ALA A 53 -1.18 2.01 9.90
N VAL A 54 -1.43 0.78 9.44
CA VAL A 54 -1.12 -0.45 10.19
C VAL A 54 0.30 -0.92 9.87
N GLY A 55 1.13 -1.05 10.90
CA GLY A 55 2.52 -1.47 10.76
C GLY A 55 3.06 -2.15 12.01
N GLY A 56 4.36 -2.37 12.06
CA GLY A 56 5.05 -2.97 13.20
C GLY A 56 6.31 -2.17 13.58
N LYS A 57 7.50 -2.77 13.43
CA LYS A 57 8.78 -2.15 13.81
C LYS A 57 9.11 -0.83 13.09
N GLY A 58 8.48 -0.55 11.95
CA GLY A 58 8.69 0.67 11.16
C GLY A 58 7.89 1.89 11.61
N GLU A 59 7.40 1.96 12.86
CA GLU A 59 6.54 3.03 13.39
C GLU A 59 7.11 4.44 13.15
N ALA A 60 8.36 4.67 13.54
CA ALA A 60 8.99 5.98 13.39
C ALA A 60 8.99 6.48 11.94
N PHE A 61 9.26 5.59 10.98
CA PHE A 61 9.19 5.91 9.57
C PHE A 61 7.75 6.21 9.13
N VAL A 62 6.77 5.40 9.52
CA VAL A 62 5.36 5.61 9.15
C VAL A 62 4.86 6.94 9.71
N LYS A 63 5.17 7.27 10.98
CA LYS A 63 4.83 8.56 11.58
C LYS A 63 5.44 9.76 10.86
N SER A 64 6.57 9.58 10.18
CA SER A 64 7.19 10.65 9.37
C SER A 64 6.51 10.92 8.02
N ILE A 65 5.56 10.08 7.60
CA ILE A 65 4.88 10.17 6.30
C ILE A 65 3.36 10.29 6.39
N ILE A 66 2.77 10.25 7.59
CA ILE A 66 1.36 10.53 7.85
C ILE A 66 1.20 11.94 8.42
N ASP A 67 -0.02 12.45 8.47
CA ASP A 67 -0.37 13.77 9.03
C ASP A 67 -1.34 13.61 10.21
N GLU A 68 -0.81 13.53 11.42
CA GLU A 68 -1.60 13.37 12.64
C GLU A 68 -2.59 14.54 12.86
N SER A 69 -2.30 15.74 12.32
CA SER A 69 -3.19 16.90 12.42
C SER A 69 -4.49 16.71 11.63
N LYS A 70 -4.47 15.82 10.64
CA LYS A 70 -5.63 15.41 9.83
C LYS A 70 -6.32 14.14 10.35
N GLY A 71 -5.90 13.65 11.52
CA GLY A 71 -6.47 12.48 12.16
C GLY A 71 -5.84 11.17 11.75
N ASP A 72 -4.72 11.19 11.02
CA ASP A 72 -3.98 9.99 10.70
C ASP A 72 -3.41 9.36 11.97
N VAL A 73 -3.42 8.02 12.04
CA VAL A 73 -2.89 7.28 13.20
C VAL A 73 -2.07 6.09 12.76
N PHE A 74 -1.02 5.79 13.52
CA PHE A 74 -0.32 4.53 13.43
C PHE A 74 -0.94 3.49 14.36
N VAL A 75 -1.13 2.27 13.86
CA VAL A 75 -1.65 1.12 14.61
C VAL A 75 -0.67 -0.04 14.52
N ASP A 76 -0.27 -0.57 15.68
CA ASP A 76 0.64 -1.71 15.74
C ASP A 76 -0.12 -3.04 15.67
N TYR A 77 0.17 -3.86 14.65
CA TYR A 77 -0.48 -5.18 14.48
C TYR A 77 0.01 -6.26 15.45
N ARG A 78 1.16 -6.04 16.13
CA ARG A 78 1.84 -7.06 16.96
C ARG A 78 1.10 -7.39 18.27
N GLY A 79 0.11 -6.59 18.61
CA GLY A 79 -0.74 -6.81 19.79
C GLY A 79 -1.76 -7.95 19.68
N GLY A 80 -1.86 -8.62 18.52
CA GLY A 80 -2.83 -9.68 18.23
C GLY A 80 -4.06 -9.17 17.47
N ALA A 81 -4.79 -10.10 16.85
CA ALA A 81 -5.83 -9.80 15.87
C ALA A 81 -7.00 -8.97 16.45
N ASP A 82 -7.48 -9.31 17.66
CA ASP A 82 -8.63 -8.61 18.25
C ASP A 82 -8.26 -7.20 18.66
N LYS A 83 -7.11 -7.03 19.32
CA LYS A 83 -6.58 -5.71 19.69
C LYS A 83 -6.29 -4.83 18.44
N LEU A 84 -5.84 -5.44 17.37
CA LEU A 84 -5.62 -4.74 16.09
C LEU A 84 -6.93 -4.14 15.56
N VAL A 85 -8.00 -4.96 15.50
CA VAL A 85 -9.33 -4.50 15.03
C VAL A 85 -9.88 -3.39 15.92
N GLU A 86 -9.77 -3.53 17.24
CA GLU A 86 -10.18 -2.51 18.21
C GLU A 86 -9.39 -1.20 18.01
N SER A 87 -8.07 -1.29 17.84
CA SER A 87 -7.21 -0.12 17.64
C SER A 87 -7.49 0.60 16.32
N MET A 88 -7.76 -0.14 15.23
CA MET A 88 -8.18 0.47 13.96
C MET A 88 -9.51 1.20 14.11
N LYS A 89 -10.51 0.59 14.77
CA LYS A 89 -11.81 1.21 15.05
C LYS A 89 -11.67 2.45 15.94
N ALA A 90 -10.84 2.39 16.96
CA ALA A 90 -10.55 3.53 17.83
C ALA A 90 -9.92 4.70 17.05
N GLY A 91 -8.99 4.40 16.11
CA GLY A 91 -8.37 5.39 15.23
C GLY A 91 -9.37 6.09 14.31
N LEU A 92 -10.43 5.42 13.90
CA LEU A 92 -11.51 5.98 13.09
C LEU A 92 -12.44 6.92 13.86
N LYS A 93 -12.42 6.90 15.20
CA LYS A 93 -13.24 7.79 16.08
C LYS A 93 -14.73 7.76 15.73
N GLY A 94 -15.26 6.59 15.33
CA GLY A 94 -16.66 6.41 14.94
C GLY A 94 -16.98 6.73 13.47
N ALA A 95 -16.00 7.16 12.67
CA ALA A 95 -16.22 7.32 11.24
C ALA A 95 -16.32 5.97 10.52
N GLU A 96 -17.19 5.88 9.52
CA GLU A 96 -17.25 4.75 8.61
C GLU A 96 -16.03 4.75 7.67
N VAL A 97 -15.52 3.56 7.36
CA VAL A 97 -14.41 3.40 6.42
C VAL A 97 -14.81 2.45 5.29
N TYR A 98 -14.65 2.91 4.06
CA TYR A 98 -15.02 2.18 2.84
C TYR A 98 -13.82 1.79 1.99
N HIS A 99 -12.59 2.12 2.41
CA HIS A 99 -11.40 1.87 1.60
C HIS A 99 -10.29 1.25 2.43
N ALA A 100 -9.75 0.12 1.96
CA ALA A 100 -8.56 -0.51 2.53
C ALA A 100 -7.55 -0.87 1.44
N TYR A 101 -6.31 -0.49 1.66
CA TYR A 101 -5.15 -0.90 0.89
C TYR A 101 -4.34 -1.91 1.70
N ASP A 102 -4.42 -3.19 1.37
CA ASP A 102 -3.61 -4.21 2.01
C ASP A 102 -2.34 -4.50 1.20
N ALA A 103 -1.22 -3.93 1.63
CA ALA A 103 0.09 -4.09 1.01
C ALA A 103 0.85 -5.33 1.49
N ILE A 104 0.20 -6.23 2.23
CA ILE A 104 0.73 -7.50 2.73
C ILE A 104 -0.04 -8.68 2.13
N SER A 105 -1.38 -8.67 2.27
CA SER A 105 -2.32 -9.64 1.66
C SER A 105 -2.13 -11.08 2.12
N GLU A 106 -1.60 -11.27 3.33
CA GLU A 106 -1.38 -12.58 3.98
C GLU A 106 -1.40 -12.45 5.51
N LYS A 107 -1.34 -13.60 6.21
CA LYS A 107 -1.18 -13.67 7.68
C LYS A 107 -2.23 -12.90 8.47
N GLY A 108 -3.48 -12.90 8.00
CA GLY A 108 -4.60 -12.27 8.69
C GLY A 108 -4.78 -10.78 8.41
N SER A 109 -4.02 -10.19 7.46
CA SER A 109 -4.09 -8.75 7.18
C SER A 109 -5.42 -8.34 6.56
N PHE A 110 -5.87 -9.04 5.53
CA PHE A 110 -7.12 -8.73 4.85
C PHE A 110 -8.35 -9.10 5.70
N GLU A 111 -8.26 -10.13 6.54
CA GLU A 111 -9.32 -10.48 7.49
C GLU A 111 -9.50 -9.37 8.53
N ALA A 112 -8.39 -8.81 9.05
CA ALA A 112 -8.44 -7.68 9.99
C ALA A 112 -9.05 -6.43 9.34
N CYS A 113 -8.64 -6.10 8.11
CA CYS A 113 -9.22 -4.99 7.34
C CYS A 113 -10.72 -5.21 7.09
N SER A 114 -11.11 -6.43 6.71
CA SER A 114 -12.51 -6.77 6.41
C SER A 114 -13.44 -6.62 7.62
N LYS A 115 -12.96 -6.85 8.84
CA LYS A 115 -13.72 -6.66 10.09
C LYS A 115 -13.97 -5.21 10.46
N VAL A 116 -13.26 -4.28 9.83
CA VAL A 116 -13.35 -2.83 10.09
C VAL A 116 -14.05 -2.08 8.97
N LEU A 117 -13.96 -2.58 7.74
CA LEU A 117 -14.63 -1.98 6.59
C LEU A 117 -16.16 -2.02 6.76
N SER A 118 -16.79 -0.91 6.39
CA SER A 118 -18.25 -0.80 6.28
C SER A 118 -18.76 -1.60 5.09
N GLU A 119 -20.03 -2.02 5.13
CA GLU A 119 -20.70 -2.72 4.03
C GLU A 119 -20.60 -1.92 2.72
N GLY A 120 -20.34 -2.61 1.61
CA GLY A 120 -20.06 -1.98 0.31
C GLY A 120 -18.63 -1.46 0.16
N GLY A 121 -17.82 -1.54 1.20
CA GLY A 121 -16.42 -1.10 1.17
C GLY A 121 -15.57 -1.86 0.16
N LYS A 122 -14.45 -1.23 -0.23
CA LYS A 122 -13.48 -1.74 -1.20
C LYS A 122 -12.17 -2.08 -0.52
N ILE A 123 -11.63 -3.26 -0.82
CA ILE A 123 -10.28 -3.66 -0.41
C ILE A 123 -9.44 -4.02 -1.62
N THR A 124 -8.24 -3.49 -1.71
CA THR A 124 -7.26 -3.91 -2.73
C THR A 124 -6.10 -4.65 -2.11
N LEU A 125 -5.68 -5.72 -2.78
CA LEU A 125 -4.71 -6.72 -2.34
C LEU A 125 -3.53 -6.73 -3.32
N VAL A 126 -2.34 -7.15 -2.88
CA VAL A 126 -1.13 -7.11 -3.72
C VAL A 126 -0.53 -8.48 -4.01
N LEU A 127 -1.09 -9.55 -3.46
CA LEU A 127 -0.56 -10.91 -3.64
C LEU A 127 -1.51 -11.74 -4.51
N PRO A 128 -1.24 -11.88 -5.83
CA PRO A 128 -2.08 -12.70 -6.69
C PRO A 128 -1.92 -14.19 -6.36
N GLY A 129 -2.99 -14.96 -6.58
CA GLY A 129 -2.99 -16.42 -6.41
C GLY A 129 -3.21 -16.91 -4.99
N SER A 130 -3.43 -16.03 -4.01
CA SER A 130 -3.84 -16.41 -2.66
C SER A 130 -5.35 -16.64 -2.56
N ASP A 131 -5.76 -17.40 -1.55
CA ASP A 131 -7.17 -17.59 -1.23
C ASP A 131 -7.71 -16.42 -0.40
N TYR A 132 -8.66 -15.70 -0.95
CA TYR A 132 -9.34 -14.57 -0.34
C TYR A 132 -10.82 -14.85 -0.04
N SER A 133 -11.22 -16.13 0.02
CA SER A 133 -12.61 -16.55 0.29
C SER A 133 -13.13 -16.09 1.66
N ALA A 134 -12.23 -15.77 2.59
CA ALA A 134 -12.58 -15.20 3.90
C ALA A 134 -13.03 -13.73 3.85
N ILE A 135 -12.87 -13.02 2.72
CA ILE A 135 -13.40 -11.67 2.57
C ILE A 135 -14.93 -11.76 2.40
N PRO A 136 -15.72 -11.08 3.25
CA PRO A 136 -17.18 -11.08 3.14
C PRO A 136 -17.67 -10.64 1.77
N ARG A 137 -18.72 -11.29 1.26
CA ARG A 137 -19.35 -10.92 -0.05
C ARG A 137 -19.99 -9.54 -0.07
N THR A 138 -20.18 -8.93 1.09
CA THR A 138 -20.64 -7.53 1.24
C THR A 138 -19.55 -6.51 0.92
N LEU A 139 -18.28 -6.95 0.78
CA LEU A 139 -17.16 -6.12 0.40
C LEU A 139 -16.76 -6.37 -1.07
N ASN A 140 -16.18 -5.35 -1.69
CA ASN A 140 -15.64 -5.42 -3.04
C ASN A 140 -14.11 -5.61 -2.96
N SER A 141 -13.63 -6.79 -3.30
CA SER A 141 -12.19 -7.08 -3.32
C SER A 141 -11.61 -6.98 -4.74
N SER A 142 -10.37 -6.53 -4.82
CA SER A 142 -9.62 -6.45 -6.08
C SER A 142 -8.15 -6.77 -5.84
N ILE A 143 -7.46 -7.25 -6.86
CA ILE A 143 -6.01 -7.49 -6.81
C ILE A 143 -5.31 -6.40 -7.61
N THR A 144 -4.35 -5.72 -6.99
CA THR A 144 -3.47 -4.76 -7.66
C THR A 144 -2.36 -5.50 -8.38
N TYR A 145 -2.33 -5.40 -9.70
CA TYR A 145 -1.31 -5.98 -10.54
C TYR A 145 -0.55 -4.91 -11.33
N VAL A 146 0.75 -4.77 -11.05
CA VAL A 146 1.58 -3.73 -11.66
C VAL A 146 1.80 -3.91 -13.16
N GLY A 147 1.70 -5.14 -13.66
CA GLY A 147 1.81 -5.45 -15.10
C GLY A 147 0.77 -4.74 -15.96
N LEU A 148 -0.34 -4.30 -15.38
CA LEU A 148 -1.38 -3.54 -16.07
C LEU A 148 -0.85 -2.34 -16.87
N VAL A 149 0.18 -1.67 -16.38
CA VAL A 149 0.75 -0.47 -17.04
C VAL A 149 1.79 -0.79 -18.12
N HIS A 150 2.05 -2.06 -18.37
CA HIS A 150 3.03 -2.52 -19.36
C HIS A 150 2.40 -3.28 -20.52
N ASP A 151 1.19 -3.79 -20.35
CA ASP A 151 0.51 -4.58 -21.38
C ASP A 151 -1.01 -4.34 -21.31
N ASN A 152 -1.61 -3.99 -22.45
CA ASN A 152 -3.06 -3.91 -22.59
C ASN A 152 -3.70 -5.30 -22.78
N LYS A 153 -2.89 -6.37 -22.88
CA LYS A 153 -3.41 -7.72 -22.96
C LYS A 153 -3.94 -8.12 -21.59
N THR A 154 -5.24 -8.27 -21.51
CA THR A 154 -5.91 -8.86 -20.36
C THR A 154 -5.27 -10.19 -20.03
N MET A 155 -4.67 -10.30 -18.85
CA MET A 155 -4.42 -11.62 -18.29
C MET A 155 -5.80 -12.27 -18.12
N ASP A 156 -5.97 -13.42 -18.75
CA ASP A 156 -7.19 -14.25 -18.64
C ASP A 156 -7.29 -14.76 -17.20
N ASN A 157 -7.89 -13.96 -16.34
CA ASN A 157 -7.93 -14.22 -14.92
C ASN A 157 -9.36 -14.16 -14.38
N LYS A 158 -9.91 -15.32 -14.13
CA LYS A 158 -11.16 -15.52 -13.41
C LYS A 158 -11.16 -14.91 -11.98
N THR A 159 -10.01 -14.41 -11.50
CA THR A 159 -9.77 -13.91 -10.15
C THR A 159 -9.59 -12.39 -10.05
N VAL A 160 -9.45 -11.67 -11.15
CA VAL A 160 -9.23 -10.22 -11.14
C VAL A 160 -10.39 -9.53 -11.83
N ASN A 161 -11.13 -8.69 -11.10
CA ASN A 161 -12.23 -7.93 -11.67
C ASN A 161 -11.69 -6.72 -12.45
N TRP A 162 -11.47 -6.91 -13.77
CA TRP A 162 -10.91 -5.92 -14.67
C TRP A 162 -11.94 -4.96 -15.27
N LYS A 163 -13.16 -4.87 -14.75
CA LYS A 163 -14.27 -4.15 -15.37
C LYS A 163 -14.05 -2.64 -15.56
N ASN A 164 -13.07 -2.02 -14.89
CA ASN A 164 -12.84 -0.57 -14.97
C ASN A 164 -11.48 -0.20 -15.58
N GLN A 165 -10.88 -1.04 -16.40
CA GLN A 165 -9.56 -0.80 -16.95
C GLN A 165 -9.59 0.00 -18.23
N ALA A 166 -9.81 1.29 -18.09
CA ALA A 166 -9.41 2.23 -19.11
C ALA A 166 -7.86 2.24 -19.17
N ASN A 167 -7.33 1.82 -20.32
CA ASN A 167 -5.96 2.05 -20.78
C ASN A 167 -4.86 2.10 -19.72
N GLY A 168 -4.42 0.92 -19.23
CA GLY A 168 -3.33 0.82 -18.24
C GLY A 168 -2.04 1.47 -18.68
N LEU A 169 -1.74 1.50 -19.99
CA LEU A 169 -0.56 2.18 -20.55
C LEU A 169 -0.63 3.69 -20.35
N ASP A 170 -1.78 4.33 -20.61
CA ASP A 170 -1.93 5.77 -20.40
C ASP A 170 -1.87 6.13 -18.92
N PHE A 171 -2.49 5.31 -18.06
CA PHE A 171 -2.36 5.46 -16.62
C PHE A 171 -0.87 5.38 -16.20
N GLY A 172 -0.15 4.40 -16.70
CA GLY A 172 1.28 4.23 -16.46
C GLY A 172 2.07 5.46 -16.91
N TYR A 173 1.84 5.94 -18.12
CA TYR A 173 2.52 7.13 -18.65
C TYR A 173 2.29 8.37 -17.77
N VAL A 174 1.04 8.67 -17.44
CA VAL A 174 0.69 9.84 -16.61
C VAL A 174 1.33 9.75 -15.23
N TYR A 175 1.21 8.60 -14.56
CA TYR A 175 1.74 8.45 -13.20
C TYR A 175 3.27 8.38 -13.16
N PHE A 176 3.95 7.82 -14.15
CA PHE A 176 5.42 7.89 -14.22
C PHE A 176 5.90 9.34 -14.40
N LYS A 177 5.21 10.16 -15.20
CA LYS A 177 5.50 11.59 -15.31
C LYS A 177 5.27 12.31 -13.99
N LEU A 178 4.15 12.05 -13.32
CA LEU A 178 3.86 12.61 -11.99
C LEU A 178 4.94 12.24 -10.96
N PHE A 179 5.39 10.98 -10.94
CA PHE A 179 6.44 10.54 -10.01
C PHE A 179 7.78 11.23 -10.32
N GLY A 180 8.16 11.31 -11.59
CA GLY A 180 9.36 12.05 -12.00
C GLY A 180 9.33 13.50 -11.55
N GLN A 181 8.20 14.18 -11.73
CA GLN A 181 8.01 15.55 -11.24
C GLN A 181 8.05 15.61 -9.71
N GLY A 182 7.39 14.68 -9.03
CA GLY A 182 7.37 14.62 -7.58
C GLY A 182 8.73 14.41 -6.94
N LEU A 183 9.58 13.58 -7.55
CA LEU A 183 10.97 13.41 -7.14
C LEU A 183 11.79 14.70 -7.33
N LYS A 184 11.62 15.38 -8.48
CA LYS A 184 12.29 16.64 -8.79
C LYS A 184 11.89 17.77 -7.84
N GLU A 185 10.61 17.87 -7.50
CA GLU A 185 10.05 18.87 -6.59
C GLU A 185 10.22 18.52 -5.11
N GLY A 186 10.63 17.28 -4.80
CA GLY A 186 10.92 16.81 -3.44
C GLY A 186 9.69 16.38 -2.61
N TRP A 187 8.46 16.43 -3.14
CA TRP A 187 7.29 15.95 -2.41
C TRP A 187 7.17 14.41 -2.44
N LEU A 188 7.71 13.75 -3.48
CA LEU A 188 7.80 12.30 -3.51
C LEU A 188 9.21 11.86 -3.12
N LYS A 189 9.40 11.50 -1.86
CA LYS A 189 10.68 10.97 -1.39
C LYS A 189 10.76 9.46 -1.61
N PRO A 190 11.94 8.90 -1.93
CA PRO A 190 12.13 7.45 -2.05
C PRO A 190 11.82 6.73 -0.73
N HIS A 191 11.71 5.40 -0.81
CA HIS A 191 11.69 4.56 0.39
C HIS A 191 13.08 4.49 0.99
N PRO A 192 13.25 4.45 2.32
CA PRO A 192 14.56 4.25 2.94
C PRO A 192 15.27 3.02 2.38
N TYR A 193 16.57 3.11 2.17
CA TYR A 193 17.34 2.01 1.61
C TYR A 193 18.64 1.77 2.40
N GLU A 194 19.14 0.56 2.31
CA GLU A 194 20.42 0.14 2.86
C GLU A 194 21.22 -0.51 1.73
N VAL A 195 22.47 -0.08 1.58
CA VAL A 195 23.40 -0.68 0.62
C VAL A 195 24.01 -1.92 1.25
N VAL A 196 23.71 -3.10 0.67
CA VAL A 196 24.29 -4.36 1.12
C VAL A 196 25.70 -4.50 0.51
N PRO A 197 26.74 -4.75 1.34
CA PRO A 197 28.11 -4.89 0.85
C PRO A 197 28.31 -6.05 -0.12
N GLY A 198 29.37 -5.97 -0.94
CA GLY A 198 29.80 -7.06 -1.84
C GLY A 198 29.06 -7.11 -3.17
N GLY A 199 28.35 -6.06 -3.55
CA GLY A 199 27.64 -5.98 -4.84
C GLY A 199 26.66 -7.13 -5.02
N LEU A 200 26.68 -7.80 -6.18
CA LEU A 200 25.79 -8.94 -6.47
C LEU A 200 26.02 -10.15 -5.55
N LYS A 201 27.22 -10.32 -4.97
CA LYS A 201 27.47 -11.40 -4.01
C LYS A 201 26.77 -11.20 -2.66
N GLY A 202 26.33 -9.98 -2.32
CA GLY A 202 25.52 -9.71 -1.14
C GLY A 202 24.05 -10.14 -1.24
N ILE A 203 23.56 -10.51 -2.44
CA ILE A 203 22.16 -10.88 -2.67
C ILE A 203 21.68 -12.04 -1.77
N PRO A 204 22.40 -13.17 -1.64
CA PRO A 204 21.94 -14.28 -0.81
C PRO A 204 21.75 -13.90 0.66
N GLU A 205 22.63 -13.08 1.22
CA GLU A 205 22.51 -12.58 2.60
C GLU A 205 21.28 -11.67 2.76
N ALA A 206 21.09 -10.73 1.84
CA ALA A 206 19.94 -9.84 1.87
C ALA A 206 18.62 -10.60 1.76
N LEU A 207 18.52 -11.61 0.89
CA LEU A 207 17.33 -12.47 0.78
C LEU A 207 17.09 -13.26 2.08
N THR A 208 18.13 -13.74 2.72
CA THR A 208 18.03 -14.39 4.03
C THR A 208 17.50 -13.43 5.08
N ASN A 209 18.04 -12.22 5.15
CA ASN A 209 17.57 -11.18 6.07
C ASN A 209 16.11 -10.78 5.84
N LEU A 210 15.66 -10.70 4.59
CA LEU A 210 14.25 -10.48 4.25
C LEU A 210 13.36 -11.61 4.76
N ARG A 211 13.75 -12.88 4.50
CA ARG A 211 13.01 -14.06 4.95
C ARG A 211 12.90 -14.16 6.47
N GLU A 212 13.94 -13.76 7.17
CA GLU A 212 14.00 -13.73 8.63
C GLU A 212 13.34 -12.49 9.27
N GLY A 213 12.73 -11.61 8.47
CA GLY A 213 12.04 -10.40 8.95
C GLY A 213 12.96 -9.36 9.60
N LYS A 214 14.25 -9.35 9.24
CA LYS A 214 15.23 -8.38 9.73
C LYS A 214 15.08 -7.01 9.07
N ALA A 215 14.57 -6.96 7.82
CA ALA A 215 14.28 -5.70 7.15
C ALA A 215 13.00 -5.06 7.73
N SER A 216 13.09 -3.81 8.14
CA SER A 216 11.94 -3.03 8.61
C SER A 216 12.01 -1.61 8.08
N ALA A 217 11.02 -1.19 7.32
CA ALA A 217 10.96 0.12 6.67
C ALA A 217 12.20 0.44 5.81
N VAL A 218 12.85 -0.57 5.26
CA VAL A 218 14.07 -0.43 4.47
C VAL A 218 14.00 -1.30 3.22
N LYS A 219 14.65 -0.85 2.15
CA LYS A 219 14.87 -1.59 0.91
C LYS A 219 16.37 -1.91 0.78
N TYR A 220 16.72 -3.18 0.64
CA TYR A 220 18.09 -3.55 0.31
C TYR A 220 18.40 -3.22 -1.16
N VAL A 221 19.54 -2.57 -1.37
CA VAL A 221 20.08 -2.23 -2.69
C VAL A 221 21.53 -2.68 -2.79
N PHE A 222 21.99 -2.89 -4.01
CA PHE A 222 23.35 -3.41 -4.28
C PHE A 222 24.04 -2.47 -5.27
N LYS A 223 25.28 -2.08 -5.00
CA LYS A 223 26.13 -1.43 -5.98
C LYS A 223 26.80 -2.49 -6.81
N ILE A 224 26.42 -2.60 -8.08
CA ILE A 224 26.94 -3.64 -8.98
C ILE A 224 28.44 -3.52 -9.17
N GLU A 225 28.97 -2.30 -9.17
CA GLU A 225 30.41 -1.99 -9.25
C GLU A 225 31.24 -2.55 -8.08
N ASP A 226 30.63 -2.79 -6.92
CA ASP A 226 31.29 -3.37 -5.74
C ASP A 226 31.37 -4.91 -5.79
N THR A 227 30.96 -5.52 -6.92
CA THR A 227 31.03 -6.99 -7.09
C THR A 227 32.46 -7.41 -7.37
N PRO A 228 33.10 -8.23 -6.46
CA PRO A 228 34.47 -8.71 -6.66
C PRO A 228 34.59 -9.69 -7.81
#